data_b4cf9ad2f44692ae89b21ff881a509c7
#
_entry.id   b4cf9ad2f44692ae89b21ff881a509c7
#
_cell.length_a   1.000
_cell.length_b   1.000
_cell.length_c   1.000
_cell.angle_alpha   90.00
_cell.angle_beta   90.00
_cell.angle_gamma   90.00
#
_symmetry.space_group_name_H-M   'P 1'
#
loop_
_entity.id
_entity.type
_entity.pdbx_description
1 polymer ?
#
loop_
_entity_poly.entity_id
_entity_poly.type
_entity_poly.pdbx_seq_one_letter_code
_entity_poly.pdbx_strand_id
1 'polypeptide(L)'
;MKKILILLMILWAFALVACGGGAEIEIRNYDIIDIINQQPVDEEVFYHNIPVDTNIDEPPHIPDPYIDLVEYEPIFTMQPLPDHIIRLIDGSSFHAEVPFGFDFLTYLTISHRDFEGNLQQGHMIVAEEIGKEVLEIFEEIFHANFPIERMRLIDFYNALDYYSMADNNSVAFNFRTIAGTNILSRHAFGMAIDINPIQNPYIRGDIIWPADGIEYIDRENIRPGMITPGCPVYTAFISRGWIWGGNWTSPRDYHHFERR
;
A
#
# COMPACT_ATOMS: atom_id res chain seq x y z
N MET A 1 5.91 20.04 34.72
CA MET A 1 4.80 21.01 34.91
C MET A 1 4.15 21.47 33.61
N LYS A 2 4.85 21.65 32.51
CA LYS A 2 4.22 22.04 31.21
C LYS A 2 3.28 20.99 30.60
N LYS A 3 3.57 19.70 30.79
CA LYS A 3 2.75 18.59 30.22
C LYS A 3 1.37 18.43 30.89
N ILE A 4 1.25 18.79 32.18
CA ILE A 4 -0.03 18.72 32.92
C ILE A 4 -0.96 19.86 32.52
N LEU A 5 -0.42 21.00 32.11
CA LEU A 5 -1.23 22.18 31.71
C LEU A 5 -1.92 21.98 30.35
N ILE A 6 -1.29 21.24 29.44
CA ILE A 6 -1.85 20.94 28.11
C ILE A 6 -3.03 19.96 28.23
N LEU A 7 -2.92 18.96 29.11
CA LEU A 7 -3.99 17.99 29.34
C LEU A 7 -5.25 18.65 29.98
N LEU A 8 -5.05 19.65 30.84
CA LEU A 8 -6.15 20.40 31.45
C LEU A 8 -6.85 21.34 30.47
N MET A 9 -6.14 21.88 29.47
CA MET A 9 -6.79 22.69 28.42
C MET A 9 -7.67 21.87 27.47
N ILE A 10 -7.30 20.63 27.17
CA ILE A 10 -8.11 19.73 26.34
C ILE A 10 -9.41 19.34 27.07
N LEU A 11 -9.33 19.09 28.38
CA LEU A 11 -10.51 18.79 29.20
C LEU A 11 -11.47 19.99 29.37
N TRP A 12 -10.96 21.24 29.33
CA TRP A 12 -11.79 22.45 29.41
C TRP A 12 -12.53 22.78 28.11
N ALA A 13 -11.97 22.39 26.94
CA ALA A 13 -12.67 22.53 25.66
C ALA A 13 -13.88 21.57 25.57
N PHE A 14 -13.86 20.43 26.22
CA PHE A 14 -15.00 19.50 26.28
C PHE A 14 -16.16 19.98 27.17
N ALA A 15 -15.89 20.80 28.18
CA ALA A 15 -16.91 21.29 29.12
C ALA A 15 -17.75 22.45 28.58
N LEU A 16 -17.28 23.15 27.52
CA LEU A 16 -17.97 24.31 26.93
C LEU A 16 -18.93 23.95 25.77
N VAL A 17 -18.88 22.72 25.24
CA VAL A 17 -19.74 22.22 24.14
C VAL A 17 -21.04 21.61 24.66
N ALA A 18 -21.19 21.38 25.96
CA ALA A 18 -22.36 20.72 26.56
C ALA A 18 -23.60 21.63 26.79
N CYS A 19 -23.55 22.91 26.42
CA CYS A 19 -24.71 23.83 26.58
C CYS A 19 -24.97 24.63 25.31
N GLY A 20 -25.57 24.00 24.30
CA GLY A 20 -26.14 24.74 23.17
C GLY A 20 -26.31 23.90 21.90
N GLY A 21 -27.49 23.33 21.71
CA GLY A 21 -28.12 23.01 20.42
C GLY A 21 -27.38 22.03 19.51
N GLY A 22 -27.82 20.81 19.49
CA GLY A 22 -27.71 19.69 18.57
C GLY A 22 -27.01 19.91 17.23
N ALA A 23 -25.72 19.70 17.20
CA ALA A 23 -25.00 19.17 16.05
C ALA A 23 -24.07 18.10 16.61
N GLU A 24 -24.38 16.83 16.39
CA GLU A 24 -23.43 15.74 16.54
C GLU A 24 -22.29 16.00 15.56
N ILE A 25 -21.14 16.40 16.09
CA ILE A 25 -19.90 16.41 15.28
C ILE A 25 -19.49 14.95 15.19
N GLU A 26 -19.86 14.32 14.11
CA GLU A 26 -19.34 13.02 13.72
C GLU A 26 -17.85 13.22 13.40
N ILE A 27 -16.98 12.97 14.39
CA ILE A 27 -15.51 12.95 14.17
C ILE A 27 -15.26 11.71 13.34
N ARG A 28 -15.08 11.91 12.04
CA ARG A 28 -14.67 10.82 11.14
C ARG A 28 -13.25 10.40 11.51
N ASN A 29 -12.96 9.13 11.38
CA ASN A 29 -11.62 8.59 11.62
C ASN A 29 -10.50 9.35 10.84
N TYR A 30 -10.86 10.04 9.76
CA TYR A 30 -9.96 10.89 8.95
C TYR A 30 -9.40 12.09 9.72
N ASP A 31 -10.20 12.74 10.56
CA ASP A 31 -9.78 13.93 11.33
C ASP A 31 -8.67 13.57 12.33
N ILE A 32 -8.67 12.34 12.83
CA ILE A 32 -7.63 11.85 13.77
C ILE A 32 -6.32 11.57 13.03
N ILE A 33 -6.39 11.02 11.82
CA ILE A 33 -5.22 10.73 10.98
C ILE A 33 -4.56 12.05 10.52
N ASP A 34 -5.36 13.04 10.14
CA ASP A 34 -4.86 14.36 9.75
C ASP A 34 -4.22 15.11 10.92
N ILE A 35 -4.78 15.00 12.13
CA ILE A 35 -4.19 15.58 13.34
C ILE A 35 -2.86 14.90 13.69
N ILE A 36 -2.76 13.59 13.52
CA ILE A 36 -1.53 12.83 13.75
C ILE A 36 -0.46 13.20 12.71
N ASN A 37 -0.86 13.38 11.45
CA ASN A 37 0.05 13.74 10.35
C ASN A 37 0.53 15.19 10.38
N GLN A 38 -0.16 16.11 11.09
CA GLN A 38 0.21 17.53 11.21
C GLN A 38 1.13 17.85 12.40
N GLN A 39 1.33 16.92 13.33
CA GLN A 39 2.28 17.11 14.42
C GLN A 39 3.70 16.75 13.93
N PRO A 40 4.74 17.55 14.27
CA PRO A 40 6.11 17.08 14.12
C PRO A 40 6.28 15.89 15.05
N VAL A 41 6.31 14.72 14.48
CA VAL A 41 6.42 13.45 15.22
C VAL A 41 7.85 13.33 15.70
N ASP A 42 8.05 13.31 17.02
CA ASP A 42 9.25 12.75 17.61
C ASP A 42 9.20 11.25 17.28
N GLU A 43 10.00 10.82 16.31
CA GLU A 43 9.92 9.50 15.64
C GLU A 43 9.95 8.33 16.64
N GLU A 44 10.54 8.49 17.82
CA GLU A 44 10.58 7.46 18.88
C GLU A 44 9.22 7.21 19.56
N VAL A 45 8.29 8.16 19.54
CA VAL A 45 7.04 8.05 20.32
C VAL A 45 5.96 7.30 19.55
N PHE A 46 6.01 7.33 18.23
CA PHE A 46 4.92 6.80 17.40
C PHE A 46 4.91 5.25 17.36
N TYR A 47 6.07 4.62 17.45
CA TYR A 47 6.19 3.17 17.33
C TYR A 47 6.12 2.39 18.65
N HIS A 48 6.32 3.06 19.79
CA HIS A 48 6.30 2.40 21.12
C HIS A 48 4.94 2.42 21.82
N ASN A 49 3.95 3.14 21.31
CA ASN A 49 2.65 3.32 21.97
C ASN A 49 1.44 2.89 21.16
N ILE A 50 1.61 2.18 20.05
CA ILE A 50 0.51 1.41 19.49
C ILE A 50 0.33 0.22 20.43
N PRO A 51 -0.78 0.08 21.18
CA PRO A 51 -1.06 -1.16 21.88
C PRO A 51 -1.10 -2.24 20.80
N VAL A 52 -0.12 -3.12 20.77
CA VAL A 52 -0.27 -4.38 20.06
C VAL A 52 -1.34 -5.11 20.86
N ASP A 53 -2.59 -5.02 20.40
CA ASP A 53 -3.63 -5.92 20.87
C ASP A 53 -3.25 -7.30 20.35
N THR A 54 -2.61 -8.07 21.23
CA THR A 54 -2.20 -9.45 20.95
C THR A 54 -3.40 -10.40 20.83
N ASN A 55 -4.62 -9.87 20.88
CA ASN A 55 -5.88 -10.57 20.65
C ASN A 55 -6.58 -10.10 19.36
N ILE A 56 -5.88 -9.49 18.40
CA ILE A 56 -6.43 -9.38 17.06
C ILE A 56 -6.41 -10.81 16.53
N ASP A 57 -7.58 -11.47 16.63
CA ASP A 57 -7.88 -12.64 15.81
C ASP A 57 -7.39 -12.36 14.39
N GLU A 58 -6.79 -13.35 13.75
CA GLU A 58 -6.35 -13.29 12.34
C GLU A 58 -7.35 -12.46 11.54
N PRO A 59 -6.89 -11.58 10.62
CA PRO A 59 -7.80 -10.80 9.80
C PRO A 59 -8.85 -11.78 9.26
N PRO A 60 -10.14 -11.42 9.25
CA PRO A 60 -11.20 -12.36 8.93
C PRO A 60 -10.81 -13.08 7.64
N HIS A 61 -10.56 -14.38 7.76
CA HIS A 61 -10.30 -15.24 6.62
C HIS A 61 -11.56 -15.22 5.76
N ILE A 62 -11.59 -14.28 4.83
CA ILE A 62 -12.61 -14.28 3.77
C ILE A 62 -12.21 -15.47 2.91
N PRO A 63 -12.97 -16.57 2.89
CA PRO A 63 -12.63 -17.71 2.04
C PRO A 63 -12.55 -17.16 0.61
N ASP A 64 -11.43 -17.41 -0.03
CA ASP A 64 -11.27 -17.10 -1.45
C ASP A 64 -12.30 -17.96 -2.21
N PRO A 65 -13.32 -17.36 -2.87
CA PRO A 65 -14.39 -18.13 -3.50
C PRO A 65 -13.93 -18.89 -4.76
N TYR A 66 -12.62 -18.90 -5.08
CA TYR A 66 -12.10 -19.38 -6.35
C TYR A 66 -11.12 -20.56 -6.24
N ILE A 67 -11.13 -21.34 -5.17
CA ILE A 67 -10.34 -22.59 -5.14
C ILE A 67 -11.15 -23.73 -5.73
N ASP A 68 -11.21 -23.80 -7.06
CA ASP A 68 -11.40 -25.04 -7.79
C ASP A 68 -10.16 -25.28 -8.65
N LEU A 69 -9.53 -26.45 -8.47
CA LEU A 69 -8.35 -26.92 -9.24
C LEU A 69 -8.73 -27.21 -10.69
N VAL A 70 -9.08 -26.18 -11.43
CA VAL A 70 -9.08 -26.20 -12.90
C VAL A 70 -7.69 -25.77 -13.33
N GLU A 71 -7.11 -26.43 -14.33
CA GLU A 71 -5.86 -26.03 -14.98
C GLU A 71 -6.05 -24.60 -15.54
N TYR A 72 -5.72 -23.61 -14.70
CA TYR A 72 -5.97 -22.20 -14.97
C TYR A 72 -4.97 -21.71 -16.00
N GLU A 73 -5.46 -21.35 -17.19
CA GLU A 73 -4.68 -20.52 -18.12
C GLU A 73 -4.39 -19.16 -17.44
N PRO A 74 -3.16 -18.65 -17.54
CA PRO A 74 -2.82 -17.34 -16.98
C PRO A 74 -3.72 -16.23 -17.52
N ILE A 75 -4.16 -15.33 -16.66
CA ILE A 75 -5.06 -14.24 -16.99
C ILE A 75 -4.33 -12.91 -16.81
N PHE A 76 -4.35 -12.08 -17.86
CA PHE A 76 -3.85 -10.72 -17.86
C PHE A 76 -4.89 -9.84 -18.54
N THR A 77 -5.79 -9.22 -17.76
CA THR A 77 -6.91 -8.45 -18.31
C THR A 77 -7.00 -7.08 -17.69
N MET A 78 -7.47 -6.13 -18.49
CA MET A 78 -7.74 -4.75 -18.14
C MET A 78 -9.19 -4.44 -18.44
N GLN A 79 -9.87 -3.75 -17.51
CA GLN A 79 -11.24 -3.30 -17.71
C GLN A 79 -11.50 -2.03 -16.89
N PRO A 80 -12.51 -1.22 -17.24
CA PRO A 80 -12.98 -0.15 -16.36
C PRO A 80 -13.31 -0.70 -14.98
N LEU A 81 -13.22 0.16 -13.95
CA LEU A 81 -13.55 -0.25 -12.58
C LEU A 81 -14.96 -0.85 -12.52
N PRO A 82 -15.12 -2.14 -12.15
CA PRO A 82 -16.45 -2.73 -11.97
C PRO A 82 -17.20 -2.06 -10.79
N ASP A 83 -18.53 -2.04 -10.86
CA ASP A 83 -19.36 -1.40 -9.82
C ASP A 83 -19.09 -1.90 -8.39
N HIS A 84 -18.76 -3.18 -8.23
CA HIS A 84 -18.44 -3.73 -6.90
C HIS A 84 -17.08 -3.24 -6.40
N ILE A 85 -16.12 -3.00 -7.29
CA ILE A 85 -14.82 -2.41 -6.97
C ILE A 85 -14.98 -0.92 -6.65
N ILE A 86 -15.79 -0.19 -7.43
CA ILE A 86 -16.11 1.21 -7.11
C ILE A 86 -16.67 1.31 -5.69
N ARG A 87 -17.65 0.46 -5.34
CA ARG A 87 -18.21 0.45 -3.96
C ARG A 87 -17.21 0.08 -2.88
N LEU A 88 -16.18 -0.72 -3.20
CA LEU A 88 -15.13 -1.11 -2.26
C LEU A 88 -14.18 0.06 -1.97
N ILE A 89 -13.77 0.81 -3.01
CA ILE A 89 -12.75 1.85 -2.90
C ILE A 89 -13.33 3.22 -2.53
N ASP A 90 -14.62 3.48 -2.83
CA ASP A 90 -15.29 4.76 -2.58
C ASP A 90 -15.40 5.03 -1.07
N GLY A 91 -14.83 6.15 -0.65
CA GLY A 91 -14.70 6.50 0.76
C GLY A 91 -13.57 5.78 1.51
N SER A 92 -12.77 4.94 0.83
CA SER A 92 -11.61 4.23 1.36
C SER A 92 -10.34 4.74 0.66
N SER A 93 -9.70 3.96 -0.22
CA SER A 93 -8.54 4.42 -0.99
C SER A 93 -8.87 5.51 -2.02
N PHE A 94 -10.13 5.64 -2.42
CA PHE A 94 -10.66 6.71 -3.28
C PHE A 94 -11.67 7.56 -2.49
N HIS A 95 -11.23 8.67 -1.92
CA HIS A 95 -12.08 9.53 -1.09
C HIS A 95 -12.33 10.92 -1.73
N ALA A 96 -13.12 11.75 -1.08
CA ALA A 96 -13.64 13.00 -1.64
C ALA A 96 -12.57 14.02 -2.12
N GLU A 97 -11.33 13.88 -1.70
CA GLU A 97 -10.23 14.77 -2.08
C GLU A 97 -9.53 14.34 -3.37
N VAL A 98 -9.86 13.16 -3.92
CA VAL A 98 -9.31 12.68 -5.20
C VAL A 98 -9.71 13.66 -6.32
N PRO A 99 -8.74 14.24 -7.07
CA PRO A 99 -9.01 15.32 -8.02
C PRO A 99 -9.51 14.84 -9.39
N PHE A 100 -9.84 13.55 -9.56
CA PHE A 100 -10.26 12.93 -10.82
C PHE A 100 -11.41 11.94 -10.59
N GLY A 101 -12.07 11.51 -11.67
CA GLY A 101 -13.14 10.50 -11.63
C GLY A 101 -12.60 9.07 -11.65
N PHE A 102 -13.50 8.11 -11.45
CA PHE A 102 -13.17 6.68 -11.52
C PHE A 102 -12.67 6.25 -12.91
N ASP A 103 -13.02 7.00 -13.95
CA ASP A 103 -12.58 6.79 -15.34
C ASP A 103 -11.09 7.07 -15.56
N PHE A 104 -10.44 7.77 -14.63
CA PHE A 104 -8.98 7.93 -14.62
C PHE A 104 -8.24 6.63 -14.29
N LEU A 105 -8.92 5.68 -13.66
CA LEU A 105 -8.37 4.42 -13.16
C LEU A 105 -8.90 3.22 -13.96
N THR A 106 -8.11 2.16 -13.96
CA THR A 106 -8.48 0.87 -14.54
C THR A 106 -8.21 -0.27 -13.57
N TYR A 107 -9.01 -1.33 -13.69
CA TYR A 107 -8.89 -2.54 -12.90
C TYR A 107 -8.17 -3.63 -13.70
N LEU A 108 -7.12 -4.17 -13.09
CA LEU A 108 -6.31 -5.23 -13.66
C LEU A 108 -6.55 -6.54 -12.91
N THR A 109 -6.70 -7.63 -13.66
CA THR A 109 -6.60 -9.00 -13.17
C THR A 109 -5.31 -9.60 -13.71
N ILE A 110 -4.46 -10.09 -12.81
CA ILE A 110 -3.06 -10.46 -13.10
C ILE A 110 -2.76 -11.81 -12.49
N SER A 111 -2.38 -12.78 -13.31
CA SER A 111 -1.84 -14.05 -12.81
C SER A 111 -0.40 -13.87 -12.34
N HIS A 112 -0.08 -14.46 -11.20
CA HIS A 112 1.27 -14.50 -10.66
C HIS A 112 1.58 -15.88 -10.06
N ARG A 113 2.84 -16.16 -9.75
CA ARG A 113 3.24 -17.32 -8.98
C ARG A 113 3.61 -16.88 -7.57
N ASP A 114 3.12 -17.60 -6.56
CA ASP A 114 3.54 -17.40 -5.18
C ASP A 114 4.94 -18.00 -4.93
N PHE A 115 5.42 -17.94 -3.70
CA PHE A 115 6.75 -18.46 -3.34
C PHE A 115 6.84 -19.99 -3.37
N GLU A 116 5.72 -20.69 -3.34
CA GLU A 116 5.61 -22.15 -3.53
C GLU A 116 5.51 -22.53 -5.01
N GLY A 117 5.40 -21.55 -5.91
CA GLY A 117 5.27 -21.73 -7.35
C GLY A 117 3.84 -21.99 -7.83
N ASN A 118 2.85 -21.89 -6.93
CA ASN A 118 1.45 -22.06 -7.30
C ASN A 118 0.98 -20.88 -8.16
N LEU A 119 0.09 -21.17 -9.12
CA LEU A 119 -0.59 -20.14 -9.88
C LEU A 119 -1.64 -19.45 -9.01
N GLN A 120 -1.51 -18.14 -8.88
CA GLN A 120 -2.41 -17.26 -8.16
C GLN A 120 -3.00 -16.22 -9.10
N GLN A 121 -4.13 -15.64 -8.71
CA GLN A 121 -4.76 -14.51 -9.38
C GLN A 121 -4.77 -13.31 -8.44
N GLY A 122 -4.20 -12.21 -8.90
CA GLY A 122 -4.16 -10.94 -8.16
C GLY A 122 -4.90 -9.82 -8.87
N HIS A 123 -5.08 -8.72 -8.15
CA HIS A 123 -5.80 -7.55 -8.64
C HIS A 123 -5.07 -6.27 -8.30
N MET A 124 -5.03 -5.34 -9.25
CA MET A 124 -4.51 -3.99 -9.06
C MET A 124 -5.44 -2.95 -9.66
N ILE A 125 -5.35 -1.73 -9.13
CA ILE A 125 -5.92 -0.53 -9.74
C ILE A 125 -4.75 0.38 -10.08
N VAL A 126 -4.68 0.83 -11.33
CA VAL A 126 -3.66 1.75 -11.83
C VAL A 126 -4.32 2.86 -12.65
N ALA A 127 -3.56 3.91 -13.00
CA ALA A 127 -4.03 4.87 -14.00
C ALA A 127 -4.33 4.15 -15.32
N GLU A 128 -5.41 4.53 -15.98
CA GLU A 128 -5.86 3.89 -17.24
C GLU A 128 -4.77 3.95 -18.30
N GLU A 129 -4.09 5.09 -18.42
CA GLU A 129 -3.05 5.33 -19.43
C GLU A 129 -1.85 4.37 -19.36
N ILE A 130 -1.56 3.78 -18.18
CA ILE A 130 -0.46 2.83 -18.00
C ILE A 130 -0.94 1.38 -17.86
N GLY A 131 -2.25 1.12 -17.81
CA GLY A 131 -2.80 -0.19 -17.51
C GLY A 131 -2.30 -1.29 -18.42
N LYS A 132 -2.25 -1.03 -19.74
CA LYS A 132 -1.72 -2.00 -20.71
C LYS A 132 -0.23 -2.27 -20.51
N GLU A 133 0.59 -1.23 -20.27
CA GLU A 133 2.03 -1.37 -19.99
C GLU A 133 2.26 -2.21 -18.75
N VAL A 134 1.45 -1.99 -17.71
CA VAL A 134 1.53 -2.76 -16.45
C VAL A 134 1.20 -4.24 -16.67
N LEU A 135 0.17 -4.56 -17.46
CA LEU A 135 -0.12 -5.96 -17.80
C LEU A 135 1.05 -6.64 -18.52
N GLU A 136 1.65 -5.98 -19.51
CA GLU A 136 2.82 -6.50 -20.23
C GLU A 136 4.00 -6.74 -19.29
N ILE A 137 4.24 -5.83 -18.32
CA ILE A 137 5.27 -5.99 -17.29
C ILE A 137 5.01 -7.24 -16.45
N PHE A 138 3.79 -7.43 -15.94
CA PHE A 138 3.48 -8.56 -15.09
C PHE A 138 3.43 -9.89 -15.85
N GLU A 139 3.08 -9.87 -17.14
CA GLU A 139 3.19 -11.05 -18.02
C GLU A 139 4.66 -11.49 -18.18
N GLU A 140 5.59 -10.54 -18.39
CA GLU A 140 7.03 -10.83 -18.43
C GLU A 140 7.55 -11.40 -17.09
N ILE A 141 7.12 -10.80 -15.97
CA ILE A 141 7.46 -11.25 -14.60
C ILE A 141 6.96 -12.68 -14.35
N PHE A 142 5.73 -12.97 -14.77
CA PHE A 142 5.12 -14.29 -14.67
C PHE A 142 5.90 -15.34 -15.45
N HIS A 143 6.22 -15.06 -16.71
CA HIS A 143 7.00 -15.98 -17.58
C HIS A 143 8.44 -16.17 -17.11
N ALA A 144 8.99 -15.21 -16.38
CA ALA A 144 10.28 -15.31 -15.72
C ALA A 144 10.24 -16.13 -14.41
N ASN A 145 9.06 -16.62 -14.00
CA ASN A 145 8.83 -17.32 -12.74
C ASN A 145 9.32 -16.54 -11.49
N PHE A 146 9.23 -15.20 -11.52
CA PHE A 146 9.56 -14.40 -10.34
C PHE A 146 8.38 -14.49 -9.35
N PRO A 147 8.64 -14.90 -8.09
CA PRO A 147 7.56 -15.08 -7.13
C PRO A 147 7.01 -13.74 -6.61
N ILE A 148 5.69 -13.65 -6.55
CA ILE A 148 4.96 -12.56 -5.91
C ILE A 148 4.01 -13.19 -4.89
N GLU A 149 4.13 -12.82 -3.61
CA GLU A 149 3.37 -13.45 -2.53
C GLU A 149 1.88 -13.24 -2.72
N ARG A 150 1.48 -11.99 -2.86
CA ARG A 150 0.07 -11.66 -3.08
C ARG A 150 -0.11 -10.32 -3.76
N MET A 151 -1.31 -10.12 -4.28
CA MET A 151 -1.64 -8.94 -5.05
C MET A 151 -3.12 -8.60 -4.83
N ARG A 152 -3.39 -7.80 -3.81
CA ARG A 152 -4.73 -7.39 -3.38
C ARG A 152 -4.86 -5.88 -3.37
N LEU A 153 -6.08 -5.37 -3.57
CA LEU A 153 -6.36 -3.95 -3.40
C LEU A 153 -6.08 -3.51 -1.96
N ILE A 154 -5.58 -2.29 -1.80
CA ILE A 154 -5.23 -1.72 -0.49
C ILE A 154 -6.44 -1.63 0.46
N ASP A 155 -7.64 -1.62 -0.10
CA ASP A 155 -8.90 -1.51 0.64
C ASP A 155 -9.18 -2.73 1.52
N PHE A 156 -8.61 -3.91 1.19
CA PHE A 156 -8.63 -5.08 2.08
C PHE A 156 -7.79 -4.88 3.35
N TYR A 157 -6.98 -3.82 3.39
CA TYR A 157 -6.15 -3.40 4.52
C TYR A 157 -6.61 -2.04 5.08
N ASN A 158 -7.88 -1.66 4.86
CA ASN A 158 -8.45 -0.37 5.27
C ASN A 158 -7.67 0.83 4.72
N ALA A 159 -7.13 0.73 3.51
CA ALA A 159 -6.26 1.71 2.85
C ALA A 159 -4.98 2.05 3.66
N LEU A 160 -4.54 1.17 4.56
CA LEU A 160 -3.36 1.36 5.41
C LEU A 160 -2.16 0.57 4.86
N ASP A 161 -1.15 1.27 4.36
CA ASP A 161 0.08 0.68 3.82
C ASP A 161 0.77 -0.25 4.81
N TYR A 162 0.75 0.09 6.11
CA TYR A 162 1.36 -0.72 7.16
C TYR A 162 0.91 -2.18 7.14
N TYR A 163 -0.40 -2.41 7.12
CA TYR A 163 -0.94 -3.78 7.12
C TYR A 163 -0.72 -4.48 5.79
N SER A 164 -0.84 -3.75 4.68
CA SER A 164 -0.56 -4.27 3.34
C SER A 164 0.89 -4.74 3.20
N MET A 165 1.84 -3.91 3.64
CA MET A 165 3.27 -4.24 3.61
C MET A 165 3.63 -5.41 4.54
N ALA A 166 3.05 -5.46 5.74
CA ALA A 166 3.27 -6.55 6.70
C ALA A 166 2.75 -7.89 6.18
N ASP A 167 1.68 -7.86 5.37
CA ASP A 167 1.11 -9.03 4.70
C ASP A 167 1.81 -9.35 3.35
N ASN A 168 2.97 -8.76 3.10
CA ASN A 168 3.76 -8.92 1.86
C ASN A 168 2.95 -8.68 0.59
N ASN A 169 1.98 -7.75 0.64
CA ASN A 169 1.07 -7.48 -0.45
C ASN A 169 1.68 -6.52 -1.48
N SER A 170 1.63 -6.91 -2.74
CA SER A 170 1.97 -6.05 -3.89
C SER A 170 0.74 -5.22 -4.27
N VAL A 171 0.91 -3.90 -4.42
CA VAL A 171 -0.21 -2.96 -4.56
C VAL A 171 0.16 -1.76 -5.42
N ALA A 172 -0.83 -1.06 -5.97
CA ALA A 172 -0.63 0.14 -6.78
C ALA A 172 -1.39 1.35 -6.23
N PHE A 173 -2.67 1.53 -6.55
CA PHE A 173 -3.43 2.72 -6.18
C PHE A 173 -3.71 2.80 -4.67
N ASN A 174 -3.40 3.95 -4.09
CA ASN A 174 -3.82 4.39 -2.76
C ASN A 174 -3.72 5.91 -2.70
N PHE A 175 -4.84 6.63 -2.58
CA PHE A 175 -4.82 8.09 -2.55
C PHE A 175 -4.37 8.61 -1.19
N ARG A 176 -3.12 8.95 -1.09
CA ARG A 176 -2.47 9.45 0.13
C ARG A 176 -1.28 10.35 -0.17
N THR A 177 -0.86 11.09 0.83
CA THR A 177 0.41 11.83 0.78
C THR A 177 1.60 10.90 1.08
N ILE A 178 2.80 11.35 0.72
CA ILE A 178 4.05 10.75 1.19
C ILE A 178 4.17 11.03 2.68
N ALA A 179 4.48 10.00 3.47
CA ALA A 179 4.54 10.08 4.92
C ALA A 179 5.41 11.26 5.42
N GLY A 180 4.85 12.08 6.31
CA GLY A 180 5.50 13.27 6.85
C GLY A 180 5.56 14.48 5.91
N THR A 181 4.81 14.47 4.80
CA THR A 181 4.76 15.58 3.84
C THR A 181 3.32 15.89 3.40
N ASN A 182 3.12 17.05 2.73
CA ASN A 182 1.87 17.41 2.07
C ASN A 182 1.90 17.09 0.55
N ILE A 183 2.85 16.27 0.10
CA ILE A 183 3.02 15.91 -1.30
C ILE A 183 2.28 14.61 -1.56
N LEU A 184 1.38 14.58 -2.55
CA LEU A 184 0.72 13.35 -2.96
C LEU A 184 1.75 12.32 -3.46
N SER A 185 1.61 11.09 -2.99
CA SER A 185 2.37 9.94 -3.50
C SER A 185 2.02 9.67 -4.96
N ARG A 186 2.91 9.03 -5.70
CA ARG A 186 2.59 8.51 -7.05
C ARG A 186 1.54 7.40 -7.00
N HIS A 187 1.40 6.68 -5.88
CA HIS A 187 0.29 5.77 -5.61
C HIS A 187 -1.07 6.48 -5.65
N ALA A 188 -1.14 7.74 -5.22
CA ALA A 188 -2.37 8.54 -5.25
C ALA A 188 -2.95 8.73 -6.67
N PHE A 189 -2.13 8.55 -7.69
CA PHE A 189 -2.52 8.65 -9.10
C PHE A 189 -2.52 7.28 -9.80
N GLY A 190 -2.35 6.18 -9.08
CA GLY A 190 -2.18 4.86 -9.69
C GLY A 190 -0.95 4.73 -10.59
N MET A 191 0.08 5.56 -10.35
CA MET A 191 1.31 5.69 -11.12
C MET A 191 2.53 5.12 -10.39
N ALA A 192 2.31 4.32 -9.35
CA ALA A 192 3.33 3.59 -8.62
C ALA A 192 2.85 2.17 -8.28
N ILE A 193 3.80 1.26 -8.15
CA ILE A 193 3.57 -0.14 -7.83
C ILE A 193 4.62 -0.60 -6.82
N ASP A 194 4.16 -1.22 -5.74
CA ASP A 194 5.00 -1.86 -4.74
C ASP A 194 4.93 -3.38 -4.91
N ILE A 195 6.08 -4.07 -4.85
CA ILE A 195 6.17 -5.51 -5.07
C ILE A 195 6.94 -6.17 -3.94
N ASN A 196 6.33 -7.17 -3.28
CA ASN A 196 6.92 -7.98 -2.21
C ASN A 196 7.63 -7.12 -1.15
N PRO A 197 6.92 -6.30 -0.37
CA PRO A 197 7.54 -5.36 0.58
C PRO A 197 8.46 -6.02 1.61
N ILE A 198 8.20 -7.26 2.03
CA ILE A 198 9.07 -7.98 2.98
C ILE A 198 10.43 -8.26 2.35
N GLN A 199 10.47 -8.81 1.12
CA GLN A 199 11.73 -9.09 0.43
C GLN A 199 12.40 -7.82 -0.10
N ASN A 200 11.66 -6.72 -0.16
CA ASN A 200 12.10 -5.45 -0.73
C ASN A 200 11.75 -4.28 0.20
N PRO A 201 12.34 -4.24 1.42
CA PRO A 201 11.92 -3.28 2.43
C PRO A 201 12.24 -1.83 2.05
N TYR A 202 11.44 -0.93 2.62
CA TYR A 202 11.79 0.48 2.74
C TYR A 202 12.83 0.65 3.84
N ILE A 203 13.90 1.42 3.59
CA ILE A 203 14.99 1.67 4.55
C ILE A 203 15.29 3.17 4.60
N ARG A 204 15.20 3.74 5.82
CA ARG A 204 15.56 5.13 6.10
C ARG A 204 16.33 5.21 7.42
N GLY A 205 17.65 5.34 7.35
CA GLY A 205 18.50 5.23 8.54
C GLY A 205 18.33 3.86 9.20
N ASP A 206 17.94 3.83 10.47
CA ASP A 206 17.68 2.60 11.22
C ASP A 206 16.24 2.08 11.07
N ILE A 207 15.39 2.81 10.35
CA ILE A 207 13.99 2.42 10.12
C ILE A 207 13.93 1.44 8.96
N ILE A 208 13.34 0.28 9.18
CA ILE A 208 13.09 -0.77 8.19
C ILE A 208 11.60 -1.10 8.18
N TRP A 209 10.97 -1.05 7.01
CA TRP A 209 9.55 -1.32 6.82
C TRP A 209 9.30 -2.26 5.65
N PRO A 210 8.44 -3.29 5.80
CA PRO A 210 7.89 -3.79 7.08
C PRO A 210 8.99 -4.38 7.99
N ALA A 211 8.69 -4.63 9.26
CA ALA A 211 9.68 -5.10 10.24
C ALA A 211 10.37 -6.40 9.83
N ASP A 212 9.63 -7.34 9.23
CA ASP A 212 10.15 -8.62 8.74
C ASP A 212 11.13 -8.45 7.57
N GLY A 213 11.14 -7.27 6.94
CA GLY A 213 12.12 -6.90 5.91
C GLY A 213 13.56 -6.82 6.43
N ILE A 214 13.78 -6.81 7.75
CA ILE A 214 15.13 -6.82 8.36
C ILE A 214 15.97 -8.01 7.88
N GLU A 215 15.34 -9.12 7.55
CA GLU A 215 16.03 -10.30 7.03
C GLU A 215 16.56 -10.12 5.60
N TYR A 216 16.12 -9.06 4.90
CA TYR A 216 16.40 -8.81 3.48
C TYR A 216 17.24 -7.56 3.24
N ILE A 217 17.80 -6.94 4.30
CA ILE A 217 18.65 -5.74 4.18
C ILE A 217 20.01 -6.02 3.53
N ASP A 218 20.52 -7.26 3.67
CA ASP A 218 21.71 -7.72 2.93
C ASP A 218 21.35 -8.01 1.47
N ARG A 219 21.55 -7.01 0.61
CA ARG A 219 21.21 -7.10 -0.82
C ARG A 219 22.22 -7.88 -1.66
N GLU A 220 23.34 -8.34 -1.07
CA GLU A 220 24.30 -9.23 -1.71
C GLU A 220 23.88 -10.71 -1.55
N ASN A 221 23.14 -11.03 -0.48
CA ASN A 221 22.56 -12.35 -0.26
C ASN A 221 21.18 -12.45 -0.96
N ILE A 222 21.21 -12.60 -2.28
CA ILE A 222 20.00 -12.62 -3.11
C ILE A 222 19.16 -13.86 -2.84
N ARG A 223 17.90 -13.65 -2.49
CA ARG A 223 16.88 -14.68 -2.24
C ARG A 223 15.68 -14.50 -3.16
N PRO A 224 14.82 -15.55 -3.34
CA PRO A 224 13.59 -15.41 -4.12
C PRO A 224 12.76 -14.18 -3.72
N GLY A 225 12.14 -13.54 -4.69
CA GLY A 225 11.29 -12.35 -4.47
C GLY A 225 12.02 -11.03 -4.26
N MET A 226 13.36 -11.04 -4.12
CA MET A 226 14.17 -9.83 -4.01
C MET A 226 14.35 -9.14 -5.37
N ILE A 227 14.14 -7.84 -5.41
CA ILE A 227 14.37 -7.00 -6.58
C ILE A 227 15.78 -6.44 -6.50
N THR A 228 16.60 -6.77 -7.51
CA THR A 228 17.98 -6.31 -7.64
C THR A 228 18.21 -5.84 -9.09
N PRO A 229 19.20 -4.96 -9.34
CA PRO A 229 19.54 -4.57 -10.71
C PRO A 229 19.77 -5.78 -11.61
N GLY A 230 19.04 -5.85 -12.73
CA GLY A 230 19.13 -6.95 -13.70
C GLY A 230 18.21 -8.15 -13.44
N CYS A 231 17.48 -8.20 -12.31
CA CYS A 231 16.43 -9.21 -12.13
C CYS A 231 15.25 -8.97 -13.11
N PRO A 232 14.37 -9.96 -13.34
CA PRO A 232 13.25 -9.83 -14.27
C PRO A 232 12.35 -8.61 -13.97
N VAL A 233 11.97 -8.42 -12.71
CA VAL A 233 11.13 -7.27 -12.29
C VAL A 233 11.82 -5.94 -12.62
N TYR A 234 13.06 -5.78 -12.16
CA TYR A 234 13.84 -4.56 -12.43
C TYR A 234 13.90 -4.27 -13.94
N THR A 235 14.23 -5.28 -14.74
CA THR A 235 14.40 -5.13 -16.18
C THR A 235 13.09 -4.75 -16.87
N ALA A 236 11.98 -5.41 -16.52
CA ALA A 236 10.66 -5.14 -17.09
C ALA A 236 10.19 -3.70 -16.85
N PHE A 237 10.37 -3.18 -15.63
CA PHE A 237 10.00 -1.80 -15.31
C PHE A 237 10.98 -0.77 -15.90
N ILE A 238 12.29 -0.95 -15.72
CA ILE A 238 13.29 0.06 -16.12
C ILE A 238 13.36 0.22 -17.64
N SER A 239 13.19 -0.87 -18.40
CA SER A 239 13.18 -0.80 -19.87
C SER A 239 12.05 0.06 -20.43
N ARG A 240 10.98 0.25 -19.64
CA ARG A 240 9.82 1.10 -19.96
C ARG A 240 9.90 2.50 -19.36
N GLY A 241 11.05 2.84 -18.74
CA GLY A 241 11.29 4.19 -18.19
C GLY A 241 10.70 4.45 -16.82
N TRP A 242 10.35 3.40 -16.07
CA TRP A 242 9.99 3.52 -14.66
C TRP A 242 11.22 3.82 -13.81
N ILE A 243 11.00 4.45 -12.67
CA ILE A 243 12.02 4.73 -11.68
C ILE A 243 11.86 3.73 -10.53
N TRP A 244 12.98 3.13 -10.11
CA TRP A 244 12.99 2.25 -8.96
C TRP A 244 13.51 2.95 -7.71
N GLY A 245 12.78 2.88 -6.60
CA GLY A 245 13.13 3.47 -5.32
C GLY A 245 14.38 2.86 -4.67
N GLY A 246 14.76 1.63 -5.04
CA GLY A 246 16.02 1.02 -4.61
C GLY A 246 17.28 1.75 -5.11
N ASN A 247 17.15 2.59 -6.16
CA ASN A 247 18.22 3.44 -6.66
C ASN A 247 18.34 4.78 -5.90
N TRP A 248 17.39 5.13 -5.03
CA TRP A 248 17.44 6.37 -4.26
C TRP A 248 18.55 6.31 -3.19
N THR A 249 19.06 7.47 -2.79
CA THR A 249 20.13 7.53 -1.78
C THR A 249 19.56 7.36 -0.38
N SER A 250 18.47 8.07 -0.06
CA SER A 250 17.74 8.00 1.20
C SER A 250 16.37 8.70 1.04
N PRO A 251 15.26 8.05 1.38
CA PRO A 251 15.20 6.62 1.74
C PRO A 251 15.58 5.73 0.57
N ARG A 252 15.87 4.45 0.83
CA ARG A 252 15.86 3.40 -0.19
C ARG A 252 14.56 2.64 -0.07
N ASP A 253 13.84 2.56 -1.17
CA ASP A 253 12.55 1.89 -1.24
C ASP A 253 12.61 0.76 -2.27
N TYR A 254 12.97 -0.43 -1.80
CA TYR A 254 13.29 -1.54 -2.69
C TYR A 254 12.05 -2.16 -3.36
N HIS A 255 10.85 -2.02 -2.76
CA HIS A 255 9.61 -2.52 -3.38
C HIS A 255 9.04 -1.56 -4.43
N HIS A 256 9.38 -0.27 -4.37
CA HIS A 256 8.70 0.82 -5.07
C HIS A 256 9.18 1.06 -6.49
N PHE A 257 8.25 1.03 -7.43
CA PHE A 257 8.43 1.55 -8.80
C PHE A 257 7.45 2.67 -9.06
N GLU A 258 7.91 3.76 -9.71
CA GLU A 258 7.02 4.86 -10.08
C GLU A 258 7.20 5.28 -11.54
N ARG A 259 6.09 5.70 -12.18
CA ARG A 259 6.04 6.34 -13.49
C ARG A 259 5.90 7.85 -13.31
N ARG A 260 6.69 8.64 -14.03
CA ARG A 260 6.60 10.12 -14.01
C ARG A 260 5.73 10.66 -15.13
#